data_19f0c032737749e7ef369709b0eaddfc
#
_entry.id   19f0c032737749e7ef369709b0eaddfc
#
_cell.length_a   1.000
_cell.length_b   1.000
_cell.length_c   1.000
_cell.angle_alpha   90.00
_cell.angle_beta   90.00
_cell.angle_gamma   90.00
#
_symmetry.space_group_name_H-M   'P 1'
#
loop_
_entity.id
_entity.type
_entity.pdbx_description
1 polymer ?
#
loop_
_entity_poly.entity_id
_entity_poly.type
_entity_poly.pdbx_seq_one_letter_code
_entity_poly.pdbx_strand_id
1 'polypeptide(L)'
;GYVFQSNQYELMKEPKEKLNHRLVDLKRWATKHDLPFLRPTRFPIKTARALRGALAMREWGLEVPFIEAIFTEYWELDNGDIGEYQELGRIAETLGVDAKQFEAAAESPSVRQALIESTDQARAQGVFGAPSMILEGELYWGKDRFEFIEDHLARLTT
;
A
#
# COMPACT_ATOMS: atom_id res chain seq x y z
N GLY A 1 -8.72 5.18 -4.31
CA GLY A 1 -8.50 4.97 -5.70
C GLY A 1 -9.64 4.22 -6.39
N TYR A 2 -9.29 3.52 -7.45
CA TYR A 2 -10.25 2.86 -8.36
C TYR A 2 -11.17 1.84 -7.65
N VAL A 3 -10.65 1.02 -6.74
CA VAL A 3 -11.44 0.05 -5.96
C VAL A 3 -12.52 0.75 -5.11
N PHE A 4 -12.19 1.85 -4.47
CA PHE A 4 -13.18 2.61 -3.69
C PHE A 4 -14.26 3.23 -4.57
N GLN A 5 -13.89 3.77 -5.73
CA GLN A 5 -14.85 4.33 -6.68
C GLN A 5 -15.80 3.26 -7.21
N SER A 6 -15.30 2.08 -7.57
CA SER A 6 -16.14 0.98 -8.05
C SER A 6 -17.10 0.45 -6.99
N ASN A 7 -16.74 0.52 -5.72
CA ASN A 7 -17.58 0.09 -4.59
C ASN A 7 -18.41 1.24 -4.01
N GLN A 8 -18.40 2.42 -4.64
CA GLN A 8 -19.09 3.63 -4.17
C GLN A 8 -18.74 4.02 -2.72
N TYR A 9 -17.51 3.67 -2.29
CA TYR A 9 -17.05 3.92 -0.93
C TYR A 9 -16.23 5.22 -0.85
N GLU A 10 -16.64 6.11 0.06
CA GLU A 10 -15.96 7.36 0.33
C GLU A 10 -15.55 7.43 1.82
N LEU A 11 -14.27 7.20 2.07
CA LEU A 11 -13.71 7.17 3.42
C LEU A 11 -14.05 8.42 4.25
N MET A 12 -14.01 9.60 3.63
CA MET A 12 -14.23 10.88 4.33
C MET A 12 -15.70 11.18 4.61
N LYS A 13 -16.64 10.38 4.09
CA LYS A 13 -18.08 10.48 4.39
C LYS A 13 -18.51 9.63 5.59
N GLU A 14 -17.60 8.92 6.23
CA GLU A 14 -17.92 8.20 7.46
C GLU A 14 -18.21 9.17 8.62
N PRO A 15 -19.00 8.73 9.62
CA PRO A 15 -19.24 9.52 10.83
C PRO A 15 -17.94 9.97 11.51
N LYS A 16 -17.92 11.20 11.99
CA LYS A 16 -16.73 11.80 12.62
C LYS A 16 -16.20 10.97 13.79
N GLU A 17 -17.09 10.39 14.57
CA GLU A 17 -16.76 9.52 15.70
C GLU A 17 -16.01 8.27 15.23
N LYS A 18 -16.43 7.68 14.11
CA LYS A 18 -15.77 6.50 13.50
C LYS A 18 -14.38 6.86 12.95
N LEU A 19 -14.24 8.02 12.29
CA LEU A 19 -12.95 8.51 11.82
C LEU A 19 -11.98 8.75 12.99
N ASN A 20 -12.46 9.37 14.06
CA ASN A 20 -11.66 9.62 15.27
C ASN A 20 -11.24 8.29 15.94
N HIS A 21 -12.18 7.34 16.09
CA HIS A 21 -11.88 6.04 16.65
C HIS A 21 -10.80 5.31 15.84
N ARG A 22 -10.90 5.34 14.50
CA ARG A 22 -9.93 4.72 13.62
C ARG A 22 -8.50 5.23 13.84
N LEU A 23 -8.33 6.53 14.07
CA LEU A 23 -7.03 7.13 14.37
C LEU A 23 -6.45 6.64 15.71
N VAL A 24 -7.31 6.59 16.73
CA VAL A 24 -6.92 6.03 18.04
C VAL A 24 -6.51 4.57 17.91
N ASP A 25 -7.28 3.79 17.14
CA ASP A 25 -7.02 2.37 16.91
C ASP A 25 -5.71 2.14 16.16
N LEU A 26 -5.44 2.91 15.10
CA LEU A 26 -4.15 2.85 14.38
C LEU A 26 -2.96 3.09 15.32
N LYS A 27 -3.05 4.09 16.19
CA LYS A 27 -2.00 4.37 17.17
C LYS A 27 -1.81 3.22 18.16
N ARG A 28 -2.90 2.60 18.63
CA ARG A 28 -2.83 1.43 19.52
C ARG A 28 -2.11 0.25 18.85
N TRP A 29 -2.44 -0.02 17.58
CA TRP A 29 -1.80 -1.09 16.81
C TRP A 29 -0.31 -0.79 16.57
N ALA A 30 0.04 0.42 16.19
CA ALA A 30 1.43 0.83 16.03
C ALA A 30 2.22 0.63 17.35
N THR A 31 1.67 1.09 18.47
CA THR A 31 2.27 0.90 19.79
C THR A 31 2.40 -0.58 20.16
N LYS A 32 1.38 -1.40 19.87
CA LYS A 32 1.39 -2.84 20.17
C LYS A 32 2.52 -3.58 19.44
N HIS A 33 2.85 -3.15 18.22
CA HIS A 33 3.86 -3.78 17.38
C HIS A 33 5.19 -3.02 17.35
N ASP A 34 5.36 -2.03 18.23
CA ASP A 34 6.56 -1.18 18.30
C ASP A 34 6.92 -0.55 16.93
N LEU A 35 5.90 -0.12 16.20
CA LEU A 35 6.05 0.53 14.90
C LEU A 35 6.01 2.04 15.05
N PRO A 36 6.95 2.79 14.45
CA PRO A 36 6.84 4.24 14.37
C PRO A 36 5.59 4.61 13.57
N PHE A 37 4.84 5.60 14.07
CA PHE A 37 3.62 6.05 13.41
C PHE A 37 3.37 7.52 13.66
N LEU A 38 3.37 8.28 12.60
CA LEU A 38 2.95 9.67 12.57
C LEU A 38 1.73 9.79 11.64
N ARG A 39 0.64 10.43 12.12
CA ARG A 39 -0.50 10.69 11.24
C ARG A 39 -0.09 11.70 10.17
N PRO A 40 -0.18 11.33 8.87
CA PRO A 40 0.17 12.27 7.81
C PRO A 40 -0.71 13.52 7.83
N THR A 41 -0.08 14.69 7.73
CA THR A 41 -0.78 15.98 7.64
C THR A 41 -1.51 16.13 6.31
N ARG A 42 -0.98 15.52 5.24
CA ARG A 42 -1.61 15.43 3.90
C ARG A 42 -2.20 14.03 3.70
N PHE A 43 -3.50 13.90 3.96
CA PHE A 43 -4.23 12.64 3.78
C PHE A 43 -5.66 12.95 3.31
N PRO A 44 -6.21 12.26 2.30
CA PRO A 44 -5.53 11.28 1.44
C PRO A 44 -4.65 11.94 0.36
N ILE A 45 -3.69 11.18 -0.17
CA ILE A 45 -2.85 11.57 -1.30
C ILE A 45 -3.08 10.67 -2.51
N LYS A 46 -2.60 11.08 -3.69
CA LYS A 46 -2.62 10.25 -4.90
C LYS A 46 -1.42 9.31 -4.88
N THR A 47 -1.66 8.00 -4.92
CA THR A 47 -0.61 6.97 -4.79
C THR A 47 -0.31 6.22 -6.08
N ALA A 48 -0.96 6.55 -7.20
CA ALA A 48 -0.79 5.79 -8.45
C ALA A 48 0.66 5.79 -8.96
N ARG A 49 1.39 6.90 -8.81
CA ARG A 49 2.82 6.98 -9.19
C ARG A 49 3.68 6.10 -8.28
N ALA A 50 3.45 6.15 -6.97
CA ALA A 50 4.16 5.30 -6.00
C ALA A 50 3.94 3.80 -6.27
N LEU A 51 2.69 3.40 -6.60
CA LEU A 51 2.37 2.02 -6.97
C LEU A 51 3.06 1.60 -8.27
N ARG A 52 3.10 2.46 -9.29
CA ARG A 52 3.88 2.18 -10.51
C ARG A 52 5.38 2.13 -10.23
N GLY A 53 5.85 3.02 -9.37
CA GLY A 53 7.25 3.00 -8.91
C GLY A 53 7.63 1.68 -8.27
N ALA A 54 6.79 1.16 -7.36
CA ALA A 54 7.03 -0.14 -6.74
C ALA A 54 7.10 -1.28 -7.79
N LEU A 55 6.19 -1.29 -8.76
CA LEU A 55 6.22 -2.27 -9.86
C LEU A 55 7.47 -2.13 -10.74
N ALA A 56 7.89 -0.90 -11.06
CA ALA A 56 9.10 -0.64 -11.83
C ALA A 56 10.36 -1.12 -11.11
N MET A 57 10.43 -0.94 -9.79
CA MET A 57 11.60 -1.36 -8.99
C MET A 57 11.84 -2.87 -8.99
N ARG A 58 10.91 -3.69 -9.50
CA ARG A 58 11.11 -5.13 -9.76
C ARG A 58 12.26 -5.40 -10.73
N GLU A 59 12.47 -4.52 -11.72
CA GLU A 59 13.56 -4.65 -12.70
C GLU A 59 14.94 -4.68 -12.02
N TRP A 60 15.07 -4.03 -10.87
CA TRP A 60 16.29 -3.98 -10.07
C TRP A 60 16.25 -4.91 -8.83
N GLY A 61 15.18 -5.68 -8.63
CA GLY A 61 15.01 -6.49 -7.42
C GLY A 61 14.75 -5.66 -6.14
N LEU A 62 14.31 -4.43 -6.28
CA LEU A 62 14.19 -3.44 -5.21
C LEU A 62 12.75 -3.05 -4.86
N GLU A 63 11.74 -3.85 -5.29
CA GLU A 63 10.32 -3.57 -4.99
C GLU A 63 10.06 -3.43 -3.50
N VAL A 64 10.49 -4.40 -2.70
CA VAL A 64 10.25 -4.39 -1.24
C VAL A 64 11.00 -3.26 -0.55
N PRO A 65 12.33 -3.05 -0.75
CA PRO A 65 13.02 -1.90 -0.18
C PRO A 65 12.39 -0.54 -0.55
N PHE A 66 11.89 -0.41 -1.77
CA PHE A 66 11.23 0.82 -2.20
C PHE A 66 9.88 1.03 -1.48
N ILE A 67 9.07 -0.03 -1.32
CA ILE A 67 7.82 0.03 -0.57
C ILE A 67 8.09 0.42 0.88
N GLU A 68 9.08 -0.18 1.53
CA GLU A 68 9.48 0.15 2.90
C GLU A 68 9.89 1.62 3.03
N ALA A 69 10.72 2.13 2.12
CA ALA A 69 11.12 3.53 2.10
C ALA A 69 9.91 4.48 1.94
N ILE A 70 8.95 4.15 1.06
CA ILE A 70 7.71 4.92 0.91
C ILE A 70 6.87 4.92 2.19
N PHE A 71 6.76 3.79 2.88
CA PHE A 71 6.03 3.72 4.15
C PHE A 71 6.71 4.57 5.23
N THR A 72 8.03 4.50 5.34
CA THR A 72 8.82 5.35 6.26
C THR A 72 8.61 6.83 5.97
N GLU A 73 8.76 7.25 4.72
CA GLU A 73 8.58 8.65 4.34
C GLU A 73 7.17 9.15 4.68
N TYR A 74 6.13 8.37 4.41
CA TYR A 74 4.76 8.82 4.58
C TYR A 74 4.22 8.68 6.00
N TRP A 75 4.46 7.53 6.66
CA TRP A 75 3.86 7.20 7.95
C TRP A 75 4.73 7.50 9.15
N GLU A 76 6.04 7.75 8.96
CA GLU A 76 6.98 8.04 10.03
C GLU A 76 7.51 9.48 9.94
N LEU A 77 7.74 10.01 8.72
CA LEU A 77 8.35 11.31 8.49
C LEU A 77 7.36 12.39 8.01
N ASP A 78 6.08 12.06 7.82
CA ASP A 78 5.03 12.96 7.32
C ASP A 78 5.34 13.57 5.95
N ASN A 79 6.04 12.84 5.08
CA ASN A 79 6.34 13.29 3.73
C ASN A 79 5.15 13.04 2.79
N GLY A 80 4.31 14.04 2.59
CA GLY A 80 3.17 13.98 1.69
C GLY A 80 3.52 14.04 0.20
N ASP A 81 4.78 14.27 -0.17
CA ASP A 81 5.21 14.43 -1.57
C ASP A 81 5.55 13.11 -2.27
N ILE A 82 5.44 11.97 -1.57
CA ILE A 82 5.57 10.62 -2.17
C ILE A 82 4.56 10.34 -3.30
N GLY A 83 3.63 11.23 -3.58
CA GLY A 83 2.76 11.21 -4.76
C GLY A 83 3.41 11.79 -6.03
N GLU A 84 4.60 12.43 -5.92
CA GLU A 84 5.27 13.14 -7.00
C GLU A 84 6.58 12.46 -7.40
N TYR A 85 6.88 12.42 -8.71
CA TYR A 85 8.08 11.75 -9.22
C TYR A 85 9.38 12.36 -8.73
N GLN A 86 9.41 13.66 -8.43
CA GLN A 86 10.59 14.29 -7.85
C GLN A 86 11.00 13.58 -6.55
N GLU A 87 10.05 13.32 -5.67
CA GLU A 87 10.32 12.67 -4.38
C GLU A 87 10.53 11.16 -4.54
N LEU A 88 9.72 10.51 -5.37
CA LEU A 88 9.90 9.09 -5.67
C LEU A 88 11.25 8.78 -6.32
N GLY A 89 11.74 9.68 -7.20
CA GLY A 89 13.07 9.59 -7.79
C GLY A 89 14.18 9.73 -6.74
N ARG A 90 14.04 10.69 -5.82
CA ARG A 90 14.99 10.83 -4.69
C ARG A 90 15.06 9.53 -3.85
N ILE A 91 13.92 8.91 -3.58
CA ILE A 91 13.88 7.62 -2.87
C ILE A 91 14.57 6.53 -3.70
N ALA A 92 14.32 6.46 -4.99
CA ALA A 92 14.98 5.50 -5.88
C ALA A 92 16.51 5.67 -5.89
N GLU A 93 17.01 6.92 -5.87
CA GLU A 93 18.44 7.23 -5.80
C GLU A 93 19.07 6.74 -4.48
N THR A 94 18.36 6.80 -3.35
CA THR A 94 18.86 6.22 -2.09
C THR A 94 19.04 4.70 -2.16
N LEU A 95 18.33 4.05 -3.08
CA LEU A 95 18.41 2.62 -3.36
C LEU A 95 19.35 2.28 -4.53
N GLY A 96 20.05 3.29 -5.09
CA GLY A 96 21.03 3.11 -6.15
C GLY A 96 20.46 3.13 -7.58
N VAL A 97 19.23 3.57 -7.78
CA VAL A 97 18.60 3.67 -9.10
C VAL A 97 18.48 5.14 -9.51
N ASP A 98 18.99 5.48 -10.70
CA ASP A 98 18.91 6.84 -11.25
C ASP A 98 17.45 7.31 -11.36
N ALA A 99 17.16 8.54 -10.90
CA ALA A 99 15.80 9.07 -10.85
C ALA A 99 15.10 9.12 -12.21
N LYS A 100 15.83 9.42 -13.30
CA LYS A 100 15.25 9.47 -14.65
C LYS A 100 14.96 8.09 -15.19
N GLN A 101 15.85 7.12 -14.94
CA GLN A 101 15.62 5.73 -15.30
C GLN A 101 14.41 5.18 -14.54
N PHE A 102 14.32 5.43 -13.24
CA PHE A 102 13.18 5.08 -12.42
C PHE A 102 11.86 5.65 -12.97
N GLU A 103 11.81 6.96 -13.25
CA GLU A 103 10.60 7.61 -13.78
C GLU A 103 10.21 7.04 -15.14
N ALA A 104 11.18 6.85 -16.04
CA ALA A 104 10.94 6.25 -17.34
C ALA A 104 10.35 4.84 -17.24
N ALA A 105 10.89 4.01 -16.35
CA ALA A 105 10.37 2.67 -16.09
C ALA A 105 8.96 2.72 -15.49
N ALA A 106 8.72 3.56 -14.48
CA ALA A 106 7.42 3.70 -13.81
C ALA A 106 6.32 4.24 -14.76
N GLU A 107 6.68 5.02 -15.76
CA GLU A 107 5.77 5.56 -16.77
C GLU A 107 5.67 4.69 -18.03
N SER A 108 6.43 3.60 -18.11
CA SER A 108 6.37 2.68 -19.25
C SER A 108 4.96 2.11 -19.45
N PRO A 109 4.54 1.85 -20.70
CA PRO A 109 3.25 1.23 -20.98
C PRO A 109 3.07 -0.12 -20.27
N SER A 110 4.13 -0.91 -20.15
CA SER A 110 4.11 -2.22 -19.49
C SER A 110 3.80 -2.11 -18.00
N VAL A 111 4.44 -1.18 -17.27
CA VAL A 111 4.19 -0.95 -15.84
C VAL A 111 2.80 -0.37 -15.60
N ARG A 112 2.34 0.54 -16.45
CA ARG A 112 0.97 1.06 -16.38
C ARG A 112 -0.06 -0.05 -16.56
N GLN A 113 0.14 -0.92 -17.53
CA GLN A 113 -0.73 -2.07 -17.79
C GLN A 113 -0.67 -3.08 -16.64
N ALA A 114 0.50 -3.40 -16.12
CA ALA A 114 0.68 -4.30 -14.97
C ALA A 114 -0.08 -3.82 -13.72
N LEU A 115 -0.12 -2.51 -13.45
CA LEU A 115 -0.91 -1.96 -12.35
C LEU A 115 -2.42 -2.15 -12.56
N ILE A 116 -2.90 -1.99 -13.79
CA ILE A 116 -4.32 -2.21 -14.14
C ILE A 116 -4.66 -3.69 -13.93
N GLU A 117 -3.87 -4.59 -14.52
CA GLU A 117 -4.09 -6.03 -14.44
C GLU A 117 -4.06 -6.54 -13.00
N SER A 118 -3.07 -6.12 -12.20
CA SER A 118 -2.98 -6.46 -10.78
C SER A 118 -4.21 -5.99 -9.99
N THR A 119 -4.72 -4.80 -10.29
CA THR A 119 -5.92 -4.26 -9.65
C THR A 119 -7.17 -5.06 -10.06
N ASP A 120 -7.30 -5.41 -11.35
CA ASP A 120 -8.44 -6.17 -11.85
C ASP A 120 -8.43 -7.61 -11.35
N GLN A 121 -7.27 -8.24 -11.25
CA GLN A 121 -7.10 -9.57 -10.63
C GLN A 121 -7.52 -9.56 -9.15
N ALA A 122 -7.05 -8.58 -8.38
CA ALA A 122 -7.45 -8.44 -6.98
C ALA A 122 -8.97 -8.29 -6.84
N ARG A 123 -9.60 -7.48 -7.69
CA ARG A 123 -11.07 -7.30 -7.71
C ARG A 123 -11.81 -8.57 -8.10
N ALA A 124 -11.34 -9.30 -9.09
CA ALA A 124 -11.92 -10.57 -9.51
C ALA A 124 -11.90 -11.62 -8.39
N GLN A 125 -10.94 -11.52 -7.47
CA GLN A 125 -10.83 -12.35 -6.26
C GLN A 125 -11.63 -11.78 -5.07
N GLY A 126 -12.42 -10.74 -5.26
CA GLY A 126 -13.28 -10.15 -4.22
C GLY A 126 -12.59 -9.15 -3.31
N VAL A 127 -11.35 -8.72 -3.60
CA VAL A 127 -10.63 -7.72 -2.79
C VAL A 127 -11.33 -6.37 -2.88
N PHE A 128 -11.73 -5.84 -1.74
CA PHE A 128 -12.42 -4.54 -1.60
C PHE A 128 -11.65 -3.52 -0.76
N GLY A 129 -10.55 -3.91 -0.14
CA GLY A 129 -9.74 -3.04 0.72
C GLY A 129 -8.36 -3.64 1.01
N ALA A 130 -7.56 -2.93 1.80
CA ALA A 130 -6.21 -3.35 2.21
C ALA A 130 -6.05 -3.21 3.74
N PRO A 131 -5.26 -4.09 4.37
CA PRO A 131 -4.63 -5.27 3.79
C PRO A 131 -5.63 -6.37 3.48
N SER A 132 -5.42 -7.10 2.40
CA SER A 132 -6.16 -8.33 2.05
C SER A 132 -5.17 -9.45 1.77
N MET A 133 -5.43 -10.62 2.32
CA MET A 133 -4.66 -11.83 2.09
C MET A 133 -5.60 -12.91 1.53
N ILE A 134 -5.12 -13.69 0.58
CA ILE A 134 -5.88 -14.79 -0.04
C ILE A 134 -5.07 -16.07 0.17
N LEU A 135 -5.70 -17.05 0.83
CA LEU A 135 -5.14 -18.36 1.08
C LEU A 135 -6.14 -19.42 0.61
N GLU A 136 -5.73 -20.31 -0.30
CA GLU A 136 -6.58 -21.37 -0.87
C GLU A 136 -7.93 -20.84 -1.41
N GLY A 137 -7.94 -19.60 -1.95
CA GLY A 137 -9.14 -18.97 -2.47
C GLY A 137 -10.03 -18.28 -1.43
N GLU A 138 -9.70 -18.37 -0.14
CA GLU A 138 -10.40 -17.69 0.94
C GLU A 138 -9.77 -16.31 1.21
N LEU A 139 -10.63 -15.29 1.28
CA LEU A 139 -10.21 -13.90 1.51
C LEU A 139 -10.22 -13.54 3.00
N TYR A 140 -9.08 -13.04 3.48
CA TYR A 140 -8.92 -12.47 4.81
C TYR A 140 -8.67 -10.97 4.67
N TRP A 141 -9.53 -10.15 5.28
CA TRP A 141 -9.40 -8.71 5.23
C TRP A 141 -9.18 -8.10 6.62
N GLY A 142 -8.11 -7.35 6.76
CA GLY A 142 -7.77 -6.59 7.97
C GLY A 142 -6.46 -7.05 8.59
N LYS A 143 -5.82 -6.11 9.30
CA LYS A 143 -4.57 -6.32 10.03
C LYS A 143 -4.69 -7.25 11.24
N ASP A 144 -5.91 -7.59 11.63
CA ASP A 144 -6.29 -8.36 12.81
C ASP A 144 -6.82 -9.75 12.45
N ARG A 145 -6.43 -10.30 11.28
CA ARG A 145 -6.87 -11.60 10.77
C ARG A 145 -5.75 -12.64 10.69
N PHE A 146 -4.56 -12.33 11.19
CA PHE A 146 -3.41 -13.23 11.10
C PHE A 146 -3.62 -14.54 11.86
N GLU A 147 -4.28 -14.52 13.03
CA GLU A 147 -4.61 -15.74 13.78
C GLU A 147 -5.45 -16.73 12.97
N PHE A 148 -6.44 -16.23 12.21
CA PHE A 148 -7.25 -17.09 11.34
C PHE A 148 -6.45 -17.69 10.18
N ILE A 149 -5.47 -16.92 9.65
CA ILE A 149 -4.58 -17.40 8.60
C ILE A 149 -3.63 -18.46 9.15
N GLU A 150 -3.08 -18.27 10.34
CA GLU A 150 -2.24 -19.25 11.03
C GLU A 150 -3.00 -20.56 11.28
N ASP A 151 -4.24 -20.47 11.78
CA ASP A 151 -5.11 -21.61 11.96
C ASP A 151 -5.42 -22.34 10.64
N HIS A 152 -5.60 -21.59 9.53
CA HIS A 152 -5.82 -22.16 8.21
C HIS A 152 -4.56 -22.92 7.73
N LEU A 153 -3.39 -22.29 7.81
CA LEU A 153 -2.12 -22.91 7.45
C LEU A 153 -1.83 -24.18 8.26
N ALA A 154 -2.13 -24.18 9.55
CA ALA A 154 -1.97 -25.35 10.40
C ALA A 154 -2.83 -26.54 9.92
N ARG A 155 -4.04 -26.29 9.44
CA ARG A 155 -4.92 -27.34 8.87
C ARG A 155 -4.41 -27.90 7.54
N LEU A 156 -3.70 -27.10 6.73
CA LEU A 156 -3.14 -27.54 5.45
C LEU A 156 -1.90 -28.43 5.63
N THR A 157 -1.25 -28.38 6.79
CA THR A 157 -0.03 -29.14 7.09
C THR A 157 -0.30 -30.45 7.86
N THR A 158 -1.54 -30.73 8.15
CA THR A 158 -1.99 -31.95 8.85
C THR A 158 -2.56 -32.97 7.86
#